data_a468b8e03b3275a9e7e68eb26fe36900
#
_entry.id   a468b8e03b3275a9e7e68eb26fe36900
#
_cell.length_a   1.000
_cell.length_b   1.000
_cell.length_c   1.000
_cell.angle_alpha   90.00
_cell.angle_beta   90.00
_cell.angle_gamma   90.00
#
_symmetry.space_group_name_H-M   'P 1'
#
loop_
_entity.id
_entity.type
_entity.pdbx_description
1 polymer ?
#
loop_
_entity_poly.entity_id
_entity_poly.type
_entity_poly.pdbx_seq_one_letter_code
_entity_poly.pdbx_strand_id
1 'polypeptide(L)'
;MSFFEQFRAGFTSSSEVYLQRREAERARLMANEQLKNAIETVVLFRNRVRTRAEARKKRKIRNQALASVRQTLQRATDMRAENIRTVFNVALYLLQIDQDLAYFTTDMVGAIGDRRRAFVAKHEAVLLYEAAEDIPQLLGKKFRDAIAALSVPPERLQAINAVSADLNKFWRMHREFLGRIRNVLAAHREQDALAYANALDSIKPLEVMHRAAELSQLLEILIQQLIAMGQLTSSPALILTDIVRSNATRAQSKGTAA
;
A
#
# COMPACT_ATOMS: atom_id res chain seq x y z
N MET A 1 22.59 -0.08 -24.63
CA MET A 1 23.55 -1.10 -24.13
C MET A 1 23.72 -0.93 -22.64
N SER A 2 23.39 -1.95 -21.83
CA SER A 2 23.56 -1.86 -20.38
C SER A 2 25.04 -2.04 -20.02
N PHE A 3 25.46 -1.49 -18.87
CA PHE A 3 26.81 -1.67 -18.34
C PHE A 3 27.25 -3.16 -18.29
N PHE A 4 26.29 -4.08 -18.13
CA PHE A 4 26.48 -5.52 -18.15
C PHE A 4 26.79 -6.11 -19.54
N GLU A 5 26.25 -5.52 -20.60
CA GLU A 5 26.50 -5.98 -21.99
C GLU A 5 27.89 -5.53 -22.47
N GLN A 6 28.32 -4.33 -22.14
CA GLN A 6 29.70 -3.88 -22.39
C GLN A 6 30.73 -4.69 -21.61
N PHE A 7 30.37 -5.15 -20.41
CA PHE A 7 31.24 -6.01 -19.59
C PHE A 7 31.37 -7.43 -20.16
N ARG A 8 30.33 -7.95 -20.82
CA ARG A 8 30.36 -9.26 -21.51
C ARG A 8 31.16 -9.23 -22.83
N ALA A 9 31.08 -8.14 -23.58
CA ALA A 9 31.73 -8.02 -24.88
C ALA A 9 33.27 -7.96 -24.80
N GLY A 10 33.86 -7.62 -23.66
CA GLY A 10 35.32 -7.61 -23.44
C GLY A 10 35.92 -8.98 -23.06
N PHE A 11 35.13 -10.05 -23.07
CA PHE A 11 35.52 -11.32 -22.45
C PHE A 11 35.84 -12.47 -23.41
N THR A 12 36.13 -12.19 -24.68
CA THR A 12 36.31 -13.26 -25.70
C THR A 12 37.73 -13.75 -25.86
N SER A 13 38.66 -13.42 -25.02
CA SER A 13 39.95 -14.14 -25.06
C SER A 13 40.58 -14.12 -23.71
N SER A 14 40.73 -15.23 -23.09
CA SER A 14 41.94 -15.41 -22.35
C SER A 14 41.93 -16.39 -21.23
N SER A 15 43.10 -16.69 -20.84
CA SER A 15 43.52 -17.67 -19.87
C SER A 15 42.72 -17.61 -18.55
N GLU A 16 42.39 -18.75 -17.97
CA GLU A 16 41.77 -18.91 -16.63
C GLU A 16 42.45 -18.05 -15.54
N VAL A 17 43.75 -17.80 -15.69
CA VAL A 17 44.53 -16.97 -14.77
C VAL A 17 44.05 -15.50 -14.74
N TYR A 18 43.60 -14.98 -15.88
CA TYR A 18 43.08 -13.60 -15.93
C TYR A 18 41.70 -13.51 -15.30
N LEU A 19 40.88 -14.54 -15.48
CA LEU A 19 39.57 -14.63 -14.84
C LEU A 19 39.71 -14.76 -13.33
N GLN A 20 40.58 -15.63 -12.84
CA GLN A 20 40.89 -15.79 -11.41
C GLN A 20 41.44 -14.52 -10.77
N ARG A 21 42.33 -13.78 -11.46
CA ARG A 21 42.80 -12.48 -10.98
C ARG A 21 41.68 -11.46 -10.90
N ARG A 22 40.81 -11.38 -11.87
CA ARG A 22 39.68 -10.45 -11.83
C ARG A 22 38.63 -10.83 -10.79
N GLU A 23 38.41 -12.11 -10.58
CA GLU A 23 37.54 -12.57 -9.48
C GLU A 23 38.13 -12.26 -8.12
N ALA A 24 39.47 -12.44 -7.95
CA ALA A 24 40.17 -12.07 -6.73
C ALA A 24 40.19 -10.56 -6.49
N GLU A 25 40.37 -9.73 -7.54
CA GLU A 25 40.25 -8.27 -7.45
C GLU A 25 38.81 -7.84 -7.15
N ARG A 26 37.83 -8.49 -7.77
CA ARG A 26 36.41 -8.24 -7.49
C ARG A 26 36.04 -8.62 -6.06
N ALA A 27 36.54 -9.76 -5.58
CA ALA A 27 36.36 -10.18 -4.19
C ALA A 27 37.06 -9.20 -3.21
N ARG A 28 38.27 -8.71 -3.55
CA ARG A 28 38.99 -7.67 -2.76
C ARG A 28 38.29 -6.33 -2.78
N LEU A 29 37.73 -5.90 -3.92
CA LEU A 29 36.96 -4.64 -4.03
C LEU A 29 35.63 -4.75 -3.27
N MET A 30 34.97 -5.91 -3.30
CA MET A 30 33.74 -6.16 -2.54
C MET A 30 33.99 -6.38 -1.05
N ALA A 31 35.19 -6.84 -0.67
CA ALA A 31 35.63 -6.95 0.72
C ALA A 31 36.09 -5.60 1.31
N ASN A 32 36.33 -4.60 0.47
CA ASN A 32 36.66 -3.26 0.95
C ASN A 32 35.37 -2.55 1.39
N GLU A 33 35.10 -2.61 2.69
CA GLU A 33 33.89 -2.09 3.32
C GLU A 33 33.68 -0.58 3.05
N GLN A 34 34.75 0.19 2.93
CA GLN A 34 34.69 1.61 2.61
C GLN A 34 34.22 1.87 1.18
N LEU A 35 34.70 1.10 0.19
CA LEU A 35 34.28 1.21 -1.19
C LEU A 35 32.85 0.72 -1.39
N LYS A 36 32.47 -0.37 -0.73
CA LYS A 36 31.09 -0.86 -0.69
C LYS A 36 30.16 0.21 -0.12
N ASN A 37 30.51 0.80 1.00
CA ASN A 37 29.74 1.88 1.62
C ASN A 37 29.65 3.12 0.73
N ALA A 38 30.72 3.49 0.02
CA ALA A 38 30.71 4.59 -0.94
C ALA A 38 29.80 4.31 -2.14
N ILE A 39 29.88 3.12 -2.73
CA ILE A 39 29.02 2.70 -3.85
C ILE A 39 27.55 2.65 -3.39
N GLU A 40 27.28 2.02 -2.25
CA GLU A 40 25.94 2.00 -1.68
C GLU A 40 25.41 3.42 -1.43
N THR A 41 26.24 4.30 -0.91
CA THR A 41 25.86 5.70 -0.65
C THR A 41 25.50 6.43 -1.95
N VAL A 42 26.29 6.28 -3.02
CA VAL A 42 26.00 6.91 -4.32
C VAL A 42 24.75 6.33 -4.98
N VAL A 43 24.62 5.02 -4.99
CA VAL A 43 23.44 4.33 -5.57
C VAL A 43 22.18 4.69 -4.77
N LEU A 44 22.26 4.65 -3.45
CA LEU A 44 21.16 5.04 -2.57
C LEU A 44 20.80 6.52 -2.72
N PHE A 45 21.80 7.40 -2.85
CA PHE A 45 21.56 8.83 -3.07
C PHE A 45 20.80 9.07 -4.38
N ARG A 46 21.27 8.48 -5.49
CA ARG A 46 20.60 8.57 -6.80
C ARG A 46 19.16 8.02 -6.74
N ASN A 47 18.98 6.86 -6.14
CA ASN A 47 17.67 6.26 -5.99
C ASN A 47 16.75 7.10 -5.09
N ARG A 48 17.30 7.69 -4.00
CA ARG A 48 16.55 8.60 -3.12
C ARG A 48 16.05 9.84 -3.86
N VAL A 49 16.90 10.48 -4.66
CA VAL A 49 16.49 11.67 -5.42
C VAL A 49 15.35 11.34 -6.37
N ARG A 50 15.49 10.24 -7.12
CA ARG A 50 14.46 9.77 -8.05
C ARG A 50 13.16 9.39 -7.33
N THR A 51 13.25 8.57 -6.29
CA THR A 51 12.08 8.13 -5.51
C THR A 51 11.38 9.32 -4.84
N ARG A 52 12.13 10.30 -4.33
CA ARG A 52 11.54 11.52 -3.75
C ARG A 52 10.82 12.38 -4.79
N ALA A 53 11.37 12.49 -6.01
CA ALA A 53 10.72 13.24 -7.09
C ALA A 53 9.41 12.57 -7.53
N GLU A 54 9.42 11.25 -7.72
CA GLU A 54 8.24 10.46 -8.05
C GLU A 54 7.21 10.49 -6.91
N ALA A 55 7.65 10.36 -5.66
CA ALA A 55 6.80 10.45 -4.48
C ALA A 55 6.11 11.82 -4.37
N ARG A 56 6.82 12.93 -4.65
CA ARG A 56 6.23 14.29 -4.66
C ARG A 56 5.12 14.41 -5.70
N LYS A 57 5.34 13.89 -6.91
CA LYS A 57 4.35 13.91 -7.99
C LYS A 57 3.11 13.11 -7.62
N LYS A 58 3.30 11.88 -7.14
CA LYS A 58 2.21 11.01 -6.69
C LYS A 58 1.47 11.59 -5.47
N ARG A 59 2.19 12.22 -4.53
CA ARG A 59 1.62 12.87 -3.36
C ARG A 59 0.63 13.99 -3.73
N LYS A 60 0.95 14.80 -4.74
CA LYS A 60 0.03 15.85 -5.21
C LYS A 60 -1.29 15.23 -5.70
N ILE A 61 -1.21 14.16 -6.50
CA ILE A 61 -2.40 13.46 -7.02
C ILE A 61 -3.20 12.85 -5.85
N ARG A 62 -2.55 12.18 -4.90
CA ARG A 62 -3.21 11.62 -3.71
C ARG A 62 -3.92 12.68 -2.89
N ASN A 63 -3.26 13.81 -2.63
CA ASN A 63 -3.87 14.90 -1.87
C ASN A 63 -5.10 15.48 -2.57
N GLN A 64 -5.07 15.60 -3.89
CA GLN A 64 -6.23 16.03 -4.67
C GLN A 64 -7.38 15.00 -4.59
N ALA A 65 -7.07 13.72 -4.71
CA ALA A 65 -8.06 12.65 -4.56
C ALA A 65 -8.67 12.64 -3.16
N LEU A 66 -7.84 12.75 -2.11
CA LEU A 66 -8.31 12.84 -0.72
C LEU A 66 -9.23 14.05 -0.50
N ALA A 67 -8.87 15.22 -1.01
CA ALA A 67 -9.69 16.43 -0.90
C ALA A 67 -11.04 16.24 -1.60
N SER A 68 -11.03 15.69 -2.82
CA SER A 68 -12.26 15.42 -3.60
C SER A 68 -13.17 14.41 -2.90
N VAL A 69 -12.62 13.30 -2.41
CA VAL A 69 -13.38 12.26 -1.70
C VAL A 69 -13.95 12.80 -0.39
N ARG A 70 -13.17 13.57 0.39
CA ARG A 70 -13.67 14.23 1.61
C ARG A 70 -14.82 15.19 1.32
N GLN A 71 -14.71 16.00 0.27
CA GLN A 71 -15.78 16.91 -0.12
C GLN A 71 -17.05 16.15 -0.53
N THR A 72 -16.90 15.08 -1.30
CA THR A 72 -18.05 14.24 -1.70
C THR A 72 -18.69 13.57 -0.47
N LEU A 73 -17.88 13.03 0.43
CA LEU A 73 -18.36 12.41 1.66
C LEU A 73 -19.10 13.43 2.55
N GLN A 74 -18.59 14.64 2.69
CA GLN A 74 -19.25 15.69 3.44
C GLN A 74 -20.60 16.05 2.83
N ARG A 75 -20.66 16.27 1.51
CA ARG A 75 -21.92 16.53 0.80
C ARG A 75 -22.93 15.41 0.97
N ALA A 76 -22.49 14.15 0.83
CA ALA A 76 -23.34 12.99 1.02
C ALA A 76 -23.90 12.92 2.45
N THR A 77 -23.10 13.31 3.43
CA THR A 77 -23.51 13.38 4.83
C THR A 77 -24.56 14.48 5.04
N ASP A 78 -24.33 15.68 4.52
CA ASP A 78 -25.23 16.84 4.65
C ASP A 78 -26.58 16.56 3.95
N MET A 79 -26.55 15.89 2.80
CA MET A 79 -27.74 15.49 2.03
C MET A 79 -28.41 14.21 2.54
N ARG A 80 -27.82 13.51 3.52
CA ARG A 80 -28.29 12.21 4.03
C ARG A 80 -28.33 11.10 2.96
N ALA A 81 -27.45 11.16 1.99
CA ALA A 81 -27.30 10.17 0.91
C ALA A 81 -26.46 8.98 1.42
N GLU A 82 -27.09 8.04 2.11
CA GLU A 82 -26.42 7.00 2.91
C GLU A 82 -25.58 6.04 2.08
N ASN A 83 -26.04 5.67 0.87
CA ASN A 83 -25.28 4.73 0.03
C ASN A 83 -24.02 5.40 -0.53
N ILE A 84 -24.15 6.65 -1.00
CA ILE A 84 -23.00 7.45 -1.44
C ILE A 84 -22.03 7.63 -0.28
N ARG A 85 -22.52 7.99 0.91
CA ARG A 85 -21.71 8.13 2.13
C ARG A 85 -20.95 6.85 2.46
N THR A 86 -21.61 5.68 2.38
CA THR A 86 -20.98 4.39 2.67
C THR A 86 -19.83 4.11 1.70
N VAL A 87 -20.04 4.29 0.40
CA VAL A 87 -19.02 4.04 -0.62
C VAL A 87 -17.83 4.99 -0.47
N PHE A 88 -18.09 6.28 -0.28
CA PHE A 88 -17.02 7.28 -0.17
C PHE A 88 -16.27 7.23 1.17
N ASN A 89 -16.89 6.72 2.23
CA ASN A 89 -16.18 6.43 3.48
C ASN A 89 -15.13 5.32 3.28
N VAL A 90 -15.48 4.27 2.55
CA VAL A 90 -14.51 3.22 2.17
C VAL A 90 -13.41 3.80 1.29
N ALA A 91 -13.76 4.60 0.27
CA ALA A 91 -12.78 5.24 -0.61
C ALA A 91 -11.80 6.14 0.17
N LEU A 92 -12.29 6.89 1.16
CA LEU A 92 -11.45 7.72 2.02
C LEU A 92 -10.47 6.89 2.84
N TYR A 93 -10.95 5.81 3.46
CA TYR A 93 -10.10 4.89 4.23
C TYR A 93 -8.98 4.30 3.37
N LEU A 94 -9.32 3.77 2.18
CA LEU A 94 -8.34 3.19 1.26
C LEU A 94 -7.28 4.21 0.81
N LEU A 95 -7.69 5.45 0.52
CA LEU A 95 -6.77 6.52 0.16
C LEU A 95 -5.83 6.91 1.32
N GLN A 96 -6.31 6.85 2.57
CA GLN A 96 -5.47 7.09 3.75
C GLN A 96 -4.42 5.99 3.89
N ILE A 97 -4.82 4.72 3.79
CA ILE A 97 -3.88 3.59 3.82
C ILE A 97 -2.84 3.69 2.70
N ASP A 98 -3.26 3.96 1.44
CA ASP A 98 -2.31 4.14 0.33
C ASP A 98 -1.34 5.31 0.56
N GLN A 99 -1.81 6.38 1.19
CA GLN A 99 -0.95 7.52 1.57
C GLN A 99 0.07 7.11 2.62
N ASP A 100 -0.35 6.40 3.67
CA ASP A 100 0.52 5.99 4.78
C ASP A 100 1.57 4.97 4.29
N LEU A 101 1.19 4.00 3.45
CA LEU A 101 2.13 3.08 2.78
C LEU A 101 3.17 3.83 1.96
N ALA A 102 2.76 4.88 1.24
CA ALA A 102 3.70 5.69 0.46
C ALA A 102 4.67 6.49 1.34
N TYR A 103 4.25 6.93 2.52
CA TYR A 103 5.13 7.57 3.49
C TYR A 103 6.14 6.57 4.03
N PHE A 104 5.71 5.40 4.50
CA PHE A 104 6.62 4.37 5.02
C PHE A 104 7.62 3.90 3.96
N THR A 105 7.17 3.64 2.73
CA THR A 105 8.07 3.29 1.62
C THR A 105 9.11 4.39 1.35
N THR A 106 8.70 5.66 1.37
CA THR A 106 9.60 6.80 1.18
C THR A 106 10.62 6.91 2.32
N ASP A 107 10.18 6.71 3.55
CA ASP A 107 11.02 6.75 4.74
C ASP A 107 12.00 5.57 4.77
N MET A 108 11.57 4.37 4.36
CA MET A 108 12.41 3.20 4.28
C MET A 108 13.53 3.36 3.25
N VAL A 109 13.21 3.86 2.05
CA VAL A 109 14.21 4.20 1.01
C VAL A 109 15.11 5.35 1.49
N GLY A 110 14.59 6.27 2.28
CA GLY A 110 15.33 7.39 2.88
C GLY A 110 16.19 7.01 4.08
N ALA A 111 15.93 5.88 4.73
CA ALA A 111 16.62 5.50 5.96
C ALA A 111 18.09 5.13 5.72
N ILE A 112 18.97 5.64 6.60
CA ILE A 112 20.40 5.28 6.64
C ILE A 112 20.57 4.26 7.76
N GLY A 113 21.21 3.12 7.42
CA GLY A 113 21.49 2.04 8.35
C GLY A 113 20.33 1.04 8.51
N ASP A 114 20.71 -0.21 8.72
CA ASP A 114 19.77 -1.34 8.73
C ASP A 114 18.78 -1.28 9.90
N ARG A 115 19.24 -0.81 11.06
CA ARG A 115 18.37 -0.67 12.25
C ARG A 115 17.23 0.32 12.01
N ARG A 116 17.51 1.45 11.34
CA ARG A 116 16.45 2.42 10.99
C ARG A 116 15.49 1.87 9.96
N ARG A 117 16.00 1.13 8.96
CA ARG A 117 15.16 0.45 7.97
C ARG A 117 14.26 -0.61 8.63
N ALA A 118 14.82 -1.44 9.53
CA ALA A 118 14.05 -2.41 10.27
C ALA A 118 12.98 -1.76 11.16
N PHE A 119 13.28 -0.61 11.77
CA PHE A 119 12.31 0.15 12.54
C PHE A 119 11.13 0.64 11.68
N VAL A 120 11.41 1.22 10.50
CA VAL A 120 10.36 1.68 9.57
C VAL A 120 9.57 0.49 9.05
N ALA A 121 10.26 -0.59 8.63
CA ALA A 121 9.63 -1.82 8.13
C ALA A 121 8.68 -2.45 9.14
N LYS A 122 9.04 -2.43 10.42
CA LYS A 122 8.19 -2.90 11.50
C LYS A 122 6.84 -2.18 11.55
N HIS A 123 6.86 -0.86 11.47
CA HIS A 123 5.63 -0.06 11.50
C HIS A 123 4.81 -0.21 10.21
N GLU A 124 5.47 -0.29 9.06
CA GLU A 124 4.82 -0.58 7.78
C GLU A 124 4.14 -1.96 7.79
N ALA A 125 4.78 -2.98 8.37
CA ALA A 125 4.21 -4.33 8.50
C ALA A 125 2.95 -4.34 9.37
N VAL A 126 2.89 -3.53 10.44
CA VAL A 126 1.67 -3.37 11.25
C VAL A 126 0.55 -2.76 10.44
N LEU A 127 0.83 -1.66 9.73
CA LEU A 127 -0.16 -1.05 8.85
C LEU A 127 -0.67 -2.03 7.78
N LEU A 128 0.25 -2.82 7.17
CA LEU A 128 -0.10 -3.85 6.20
C LEU A 128 -1.01 -4.93 6.80
N TYR A 129 -0.69 -5.37 8.03
CA TYR A 129 -1.51 -6.37 8.73
C TYR A 129 -2.92 -5.85 8.97
N GLU A 130 -3.05 -4.68 9.60
CA GLU A 130 -4.33 -4.06 9.93
C GLU A 130 -5.15 -3.75 8.68
N ALA A 131 -4.54 -3.13 7.68
CA ALA A 131 -5.22 -2.84 6.41
C ALA A 131 -5.71 -4.10 5.70
N ALA A 132 -4.88 -5.16 5.64
CA ALA A 132 -5.25 -6.41 4.99
C ALA A 132 -6.35 -7.18 5.75
N GLU A 133 -6.47 -7.00 7.07
CA GLU A 133 -7.54 -7.55 7.90
C GLU A 133 -8.85 -6.75 7.74
N ASP A 134 -8.77 -5.42 7.77
CA ASP A 134 -9.94 -4.54 7.79
C ASP A 134 -10.60 -4.34 6.44
N ILE A 135 -9.81 -4.22 5.36
CA ILE A 135 -10.34 -3.90 4.02
C ILE A 135 -11.40 -4.91 3.55
N PRO A 136 -11.20 -6.24 3.66
CA PRO A 136 -12.23 -7.21 3.31
C PRO A 136 -13.54 -7.04 4.08
N GLN A 137 -13.47 -6.63 5.35
CA GLN A 137 -14.63 -6.38 6.19
C GLN A 137 -15.38 -5.12 5.73
N LEU A 138 -14.64 -4.05 5.39
CA LEU A 138 -15.20 -2.82 4.85
C LEU A 138 -15.90 -3.02 3.51
N LEU A 139 -15.40 -3.95 2.67
CA LEU A 139 -16.01 -4.37 1.40
C LEU A 139 -17.14 -5.39 1.60
N GLY A 140 -17.60 -5.60 2.83
CA GLY A 140 -18.63 -6.54 3.22
C GLY A 140 -20.04 -6.18 2.73
N LYS A 141 -21.04 -6.79 3.35
CA LYS A 141 -22.46 -6.68 2.92
C LYS A 141 -22.92 -5.24 2.77
N LYS A 142 -22.69 -4.38 3.78
CA LYS A 142 -23.15 -2.98 3.77
C LYS A 142 -22.62 -2.20 2.56
N PHE A 143 -21.37 -2.38 2.22
CA PHE A 143 -20.75 -1.74 1.06
C PHE A 143 -21.33 -2.27 -0.25
N ARG A 144 -21.54 -3.59 -0.37
CA ARG A 144 -22.12 -4.22 -1.56
C ARG A 144 -23.57 -3.80 -1.78
N ASP A 145 -24.36 -3.74 -0.72
CA ASP A 145 -25.73 -3.25 -0.77
C ASP A 145 -25.78 -1.78 -1.22
N ALA A 146 -24.88 -0.96 -0.70
CA ALA A 146 -24.77 0.44 -1.11
C ALA A 146 -24.42 0.59 -2.61
N ILE A 147 -23.46 -0.19 -3.11
CA ILE A 147 -23.10 -0.18 -4.54
C ILE A 147 -24.29 -0.64 -5.41
N ALA A 148 -24.98 -1.69 -5.02
CA ALA A 148 -26.16 -2.19 -5.73
C ALA A 148 -27.26 -1.12 -5.81
N ALA A 149 -27.47 -0.37 -4.71
CA ALA A 149 -28.46 0.72 -4.68
C ALA A 149 -28.09 1.89 -5.60
N LEU A 150 -26.82 2.10 -5.88
CA LEU A 150 -26.34 3.18 -6.76
C LEU A 150 -26.38 2.82 -8.25
N SER A 151 -26.88 1.65 -8.61
CA SER A 151 -27.03 1.18 -10.01
C SER A 151 -25.70 1.26 -10.79
N VAL A 152 -24.62 0.83 -10.15
CA VAL A 152 -23.26 0.81 -10.72
C VAL A 152 -23.19 -0.15 -11.91
N PRO A 153 -22.49 0.20 -13.01
CA PRO A 153 -22.33 -0.69 -14.15
C PRO A 153 -21.76 -2.07 -13.75
N PRO A 154 -22.27 -3.17 -14.32
CA PRO A 154 -21.87 -4.54 -13.97
C PRO A 154 -20.36 -4.78 -14.06
N GLU A 155 -19.70 -4.17 -15.05
CA GLU A 155 -18.25 -4.31 -15.29
C GLU A 155 -17.45 -3.79 -14.09
N ARG A 156 -17.90 -2.69 -13.49
CA ARG A 156 -17.24 -2.11 -12.31
C ARG A 156 -17.44 -2.98 -11.08
N LEU A 157 -18.65 -3.52 -10.92
CA LEU A 157 -18.94 -4.45 -9.84
C LEU A 157 -18.07 -5.71 -9.95
N GLN A 158 -17.90 -6.24 -11.16
CA GLN A 158 -17.00 -7.37 -11.42
C GLN A 158 -15.54 -7.01 -11.08
N ALA A 159 -15.05 -5.84 -11.48
CA ALA A 159 -13.70 -5.38 -11.15
C ALA A 159 -13.49 -5.24 -9.63
N ILE A 160 -14.45 -4.67 -8.90
CA ILE A 160 -14.41 -4.56 -7.44
C ILE A 160 -14.40 -5.95 -6.78
N ASN A 161 -15.20 -6.87 -7.26
CA ASN A 161 -15.25 -8.23 -6.74
C ASN A 161 -13.94 -8.99 -6.99
N ALA A 162 -13.33 -8.83 -8.18
CA ALA A 162 -12.05 -9.42 -8.50
C ALA A 162 -10.94 -8.92 -7.56
N VAL A 163 -10.82 -7.61 -7.38
CA VAL A 163 -9.84 -7.03 -6.44
C VAL A 163 -10.11 -7.44 -5.01
N SER A 164 -11.39 -7.53 -4.59
CA SER A 164 -11.75 -8.03 -3.26
C SER A 164 -11.28 -9.48 -3.05
N ALA A 165 -11.38 -10.33 -4.07
CA ALA A 165 -10.86 -11.69 -4.02
C ALA A 165 -9.32 -11.71 -3.90
N ASP A 166 -8.62 -10.84 -4.64
CA ASP A 166 -7.17 -10.71 -4.57
C ASP A 166 -6.69 -10.16 -3.22
N LEU A 167 -7.42 -9.22 -2.62
CA LEU A 167 -7.16 -8.74 -1.25
C LEU A 167 -7.31 -9.86 -0.22
N ASN A 168 -8.34 -10.69 -0.33
CA ASN A 168 -8.50 -11.86 0.51
C ASN A 168 -7.38 -12.89 0.31
N LYS A 169 -6.88 -13.05 -0.91
CA LYS A 169 -5.72 -13.89 -1.23
C LYS A 169 -4.46 -13.33 -0.60
N PHE A 170 -4.22 -12.02 -0.75
CA PHE A 170 -3.10 -11.32 -0.12
C PHE A 170 -3.10 -11.54 1.40
N TRP A 171 -4.23 -11.33 2.07
CA TRP A 171 -4.38 -11.58 3.51
C TRP A 171 -4.00 -13.01 3.88
N ARG A 172 -4.58 -14.00 3.21
CA ARG A 172 -4.29 -15.42 3.51
C ARG A 172 -2.83 -15.80 3.32
N MET A 173 -2.16 -15.23 2.29
CA MET A 173 -0.76 -15.52 2.02
C MET A 173 0.21 -14.85 3.00
N HIS A 174 -0.13 -13.67 3.49
CA HIS A 174 0.83 -12.83 4.22
C HIS A 174 0.52 -12.66 5.70
N ARG A 175 -0.66 -13.07 6.19
CA ARG A 175 -1.10 -12.87 7.57
C ARG A 175 -0.10 -13.42 8.60
N GLU A 176 0.49 -14.57 8.33
CA GLU A 176 1.43 -15.19 9.26
C GLU A 176 2.75 -14.42 9.35
N PHE A 177 3.28 -14.03 8.18
CA PHE A 177 4.50 -13.21 8.11
C PHE A 177 4.30 -11.85 8.78
N LEU A 178 3.25 -11.12 8.43
CA LEU A 178 2.93 -9.81 8.98
C LEU A 178 2.58 -9.90 10.47
N GLY A 179 1.83 -10.94 10.86
CA GLY A 179 1.45 -11.19 12.26
C GLY A 179 2.66 -11.46 13.16
N ARG A 180 3.67 -12.18 12.68
CA ARG A 180 4.93 -12.35 13.42
C ARG A 180 5.59 -11.01 13.71
N ILE A 181 5.69 -10.12 12.72
CA ILE A 181 6.29 -8.80 12.90
C ILE A 181 5.45 -7.93 13.86
N ARG A 182 4.12 -7.97 13.73
CA ARG A 182 3.19 -7.28 14.66
C ARG A 182 3.38 -7.74 16.10
N ASN A 183 3.51 -9.04 16.31
CA ASN A 183 3.71 -9.62 17.65
C ASN A 183 5.05 -9.21 18.27
N VAL A 184 6.09 -9.01 17.48
CA VAL A 184 7.36 -8.43 17.94
C VAL A 184 7.16 -7.05 18.57
N LEU A 185 6.21 -6.26 18.08
CA LEU A 185 5.82 -4.98 18.70
C LEU A 185 5.09 -5.17 20.03
N ALA A 186 4.24 -6.20 20.12
CA ALA A 186 3.52 -6.52 21.34
C ALA A 186 4.47 -7.07 22.43
N ALA A 187 5.45 -7.90 22.04
CA ALA A 187 6.48 -8.45 22.94
C ALA A 187 7.36 -7.36 23.58
N HIS A 188 7.39 -6.16 23.06
CA HIS A 188 8.05 -5.02 23.70
C HIS A 188 7.49 -4.70 25.10
N ARG A 189 6.31 -5.20 25.44
CA ARG A 189 5.72 -5.11 26.77
C ARG A 189 6.19 -6.21 27.73
N GLU A 190 6.77 -7.26 27.19
CA GLU A 190 7.42 -8.34 27.94
C GLU A 190 8.87 -7.92 28.16
N GLN A 191 9.30 -7.73 29.34
CA GLN A 191 10.56 -7.17 29.84
C GLN A 191 11.88 -7.77 29.29
N ASP A 192 11.84 -8.53 28.17
CA ASP A 192 13.01 -9.14 27.52
C ASP A 192 13.52 -8.26 26.35
N ALA A 193 14.42 -7.33 26.70
CA ALA A 193 15.05 -6.44 25.75
C ALA A 193 15.92 -7.17 24.70
N LEU A 194 16.52 -8.31 25.06
CA LEU A 194 17.34 -9.08 24.13
C LEU A 194 16.50 -9.82 23.10
N ALA A 195 15.40 -10.44 23.51
CA ALA A 195 14.45 -11.07 22.61
C ALA A 195 13.86 -10.04 21.63
N TYR A 196 13.53 -8.86 22.10
CA TYR A 196 13.07 -7.76 21.25
C TYR A 196 14.13 -7.32 20.23
N ALA A 197 15.39 -7.14 20.65
CA ALA A 197 16.46 -6.74 19.76
C ALA A 197 16.68 -7.79 18.66
N ASN A 198 16.77 -9.08 19.03
CA ASN A 198 16.92 -10.18 18.07
C ASN A 198 15.74 -10.28 17.09
N ALA A 199 14.53 -10.07 17.58
CA ALA A 199 13.34 -10.07 16.75
C ALA A 199 13.32 -8.89 15.78
N LEU A 200 13.77 -7.70 16.22
CA LEU A 200 13.91 -6.54 15.34
C LEU A 200 14.95 -6.77 14.24
N ASP A 201 16.08 -7.39 14.57
CA ASP A 201 17.16 -7.70 13.63
C ASP A 201 16.75 -8.80 12.62
N SER A 202 15.75 -9.62 12.96
CA SER A 202 15.19 -10.63 12.05
C SER A 202 14.26 -10.06 10.97
N ILE A 203 13.83 -8.80 11.11
CA ILE A 203 12.95 -8.16 10.13
C ILE A 203 13.73 -7.86 8.84
N LYS A 204 13.23 -8.35 7.73
CA LYS A 204 13.79 -8.09 6.40
C LYS A 204 13.04 -6.93 5.72
N PRO A 205 13.59 -5.70 5.71
CA PRO A 205 12.89 -4.53 5.19
C PRO A 205 12.42 -4.67 3.75
N LEU A 206 13.21 -5.33 2.88
CA LEU A 206 12.84 -5.55 1.48
C LEU A 206 11.61 -6.45 1.32
N GLU A 207 11.46 -7.46 2.17
CA GLU A 207 10.29 -8.33 2.13
C GLU A 207 9.02 -7.55 2.50
N VAL A 208 9.10 -6.67 3.50
CA VAL A 208 7.97 -5.79 3.87
C VAL A 208 7.63 -4.82 2.74
N MET A 209 8.65 -4.19 2.12
CA MET A 209 8.42 -3.31 0.96
C MET A 209 7.76 -4.02 -0.22
N HIS A 210 8.10 -5.28 -0.50
CA HIS A 210 7.45 -6.04 -1.56
C HIS A 210 5.97 -6.26 -1.27
N ARG A 211 5.61 -6.58 0.01
CA ARG A 211 4.20 -6.73 0.41
C ARG A 211 3.46 -5.38 0.36
N ALA A 212 4.13 -4.30 0.76
CA ALA A 212 3.57 -2.95 0.63
C ALA A 212 3.28 -2.58 -0.83
N ALA A 213 4.20 -2.89 -1.74
CA ALA A 213 4.00 -2.65 -3.17
C ALA A 213 2.84 -3.49 -3.75
N GLU A 214 2.73 -4.77 -3.35
CA GLU A 214 1.65 -5.66 -3.76
C GLU A 214 0.29 -5.14 -3.26
N LEU A 215 0.17 -4.79 -1.98
CA LEU A 215 -1.06 -4.21 -1.44
C LEU A 215 -1.40 -2.88 -2.12
N SER A 216 -0.43 -1.97 -2.28
CA SER A 216 -0.65 -0.67 -2.94
C SER A 216 -1.19 -0.82 -4.37
N GLN A 217 -0.75 -1.82 -5.13
CA GLN A 217 -1.30 -2.10 -6.47
C GLN A 217 -2.77 -2.50 -6.41
N LEU A 218 -3.14 -3.36 -5.47
CA LEU A 218 -4.54 -3.76 -5.27
C LEU A 218 -5.41 -2.57 -4.84
N LEU A 219 -4.89 -1.75 -3.92
CA LEU A 219 -5.57 -0.53 -3.48
C LEU A 219 -5.74 0.47 -4.62
N GLU A 220 -4.73 0.66 -5.47
CA GLU A 220 -4.80 1.57 -6.61
C GLU A 220 -5.93 1.19 -7.56
N ILE A 221 -6.05 -0.10 -7.92
CA ILE A 221 -7.13 -0.59 -8.78
C ILE A 221 -8.50 -0.33 -8.12
N LEU A 222 -8.65 -0.66 -6.84
CA LEU A 222 -9.91 -0.47 -6.12
C LEU A 222 -10.27 1.01 -6.01
N ILE A 223 -9.33 1.87 -5.64
CA ILE A 223 -9.51 3.32 -5.54
C ILE A 223 -9.94 3.91 -6.88
N GLN A 224 -9.33 3.48 -7.99
CA GLN A 224 -9.73 3.94 -9.34
C GLN A 224 -11.19 3.58 -9.66
N GLN A 225 -11.65 2.38 -9.29
CA GLN A 225 -13.06 2.01 -9.47
C GLN A 225 -13.99 2.90 -8.63
N LEU A 226 -13.62 3.17 -7.37
CA LEU A 226 -14.44 4.00 -6.48
C LEU A 226 -14.47 5.48 -6.90
N ILE A 227 -13.34 6.04 -7.37
CA ILE A 227 -13.29 7.42 -7.88
C ILE A 227 -14.14 7.54 -9.16
N ALA A 228 -14.04 6.57 -10.06
CA ALA A 228 -14.85 6.56 -11.27
C ALA A 228 -16.36 6.44 -10.98
N MET A 229 -16.75 5.78 -9.87
CA MET A 229 -18.13 5.82 -9.37
C MET A 229 -18.53 7.21 -8.90
N GLY A 230 -17.60 7.97 -8.30
CA GLY A 230 -17.84 9.34 -7.90
C GLY A 230 -18.25 10.27 -9.04
N GLN A 231 -17.73 10.04 -10.22
CA GLN A 231 -18.14 10.78 -11.42
C GLN A 231 -19.58 10.45 -11.83
N LEU A 232 -20.00 9.19 -11.66
CA LEU A 232 -21.38 8.77 -11.91
C LEU A 232 -22.35 9.32 -10.85
N THR A 233 -21.94 9.28 -9.57
CA THR A 233 -22.77 9.75 -8.44
C THR A 233 -22.82 11.27 -8.30
N SER A 234 -22.06 12.03 -9.08
CA SER A 234 -22.21 13.50 -9.16
C SER A 234 -23.43 13.93 -9.97
N SER A 235 -24.13 13.01 -10.64
CA SER A 235 -25.42 13.28 -11.28
C SER A 235 -26.48 13.68 -10.24
N PRO A 236 -27.14 14.83 -10.38
CA PRO A 236 -28.22 15.25 -9.45
C PRO A 236 -29.34 14.21 -9.32
N ALA A 237 -29.66 13.52 -10.42
CA ALA A 237 -30.69 12.48 -10.43
C ALA A 237 -30.33 11.28 -9.53
N LEU A 238 -29.07 10.82 -9.54
CA LEU A 238 -28.61 9.74 -8.67
C LEU A 238 -28.57 10.14 -7.20
N ILE A 239 -28.16 11.38 -6.91
CA ILE A 239 -28.18 11.92 -5.54
C ILE A 239 -29.62 11.94 -5.01
N LEU A 240 -30.57 12.47 -5.79
CA LEU A 240 -31.98 12.51 -5.39
C LEU A 240 -32.55 11.10 -5.20
N THR A 241 -32.24 10.15 -6.07
CA THR A 241 -32.66 8.77 -5.96
C THR A 241 -32.13 8.13 -4.67
N ASP A 242 -30.85 8.37 -4.33
CA ASP A 242 -30.24 7.85 -3.09
C ASP A 242 -30.89 8.47 -1.85
N ILE A 243 -31.15 9.77 -1.85
CA ILE A 243 -31.85 10.45 -0.73
C ILE A 243 -33.24 9.86 -0.53
N VAL A 244 -34.02 9.69 -1.59
CA VAL A 244 -35.39 9.13 -1.50
C VAL A 244 -35.36 7.68 -0.96
N ARG A 245 -34.47 6.83 -1.48
CA ARG A 245 -34.30 5.45 -0.98
C ARG A 245 -33.87 5.42 0.49
N SER A 246 -32.88 6.22 0.86
CA SER A 246 -32.38 6.30 2.24
C SER A 246 -33.45 6.74 3.22
N ASN A 247 -34.30 7.69 2.82
CA ASN A 247 -35.44 8.14 3.65
C ASN A 247 -36.53 7.08 3.77
N ALA A 248 -36.84 6.36 2.69
CA ALA A 248 -37.81 5.27 2.72
C ALA A 248 -37.38 4.14 3.66
N THR A 249 -36.11 3.73 3.60
CA THR A 249 -35.56 2.70 4.50
C THR A 249 -35.62 3.12 5.97
N ARG A 250 -35.34 4.39 6.27
CA ARG A 250 -35.44 4.92 7.64
C ARG A 250 -36.88 4.99 8.15
N ALA A 251 -37.85 5.29 7.28
CA ALA A 251 -39.26 5.28 7.65
C ALA A 251 -39.75 3.88 8.01
N GLN A 252 -39.34 2.87 7.23
CA GLN A 252 -39.66 1.46 7.49
C GLN A 252 -39.02 0.96 8.80
N SER A 253 -37.76 1.31 9.11
CA SER A 253 -37.13 0.88 10.36
C SER A 253 -37.72 1.50 11.62
N LYS A 254 -38.34 2.67 11.51
CA LYS A 254 -39.06 3.31 12.63
C LYS A 254 -40.46 2.73 12.84
N GLY A 255 -41.10 2.26 11.77
CA GLY A 255 -42.43 1.64 11.85
C GLY A 255 -42.43 0.20 12.40
N THR A 256 -41.29 -0.50 12.38
CA THR A 256 -41.11 -1.85 12.95
C THR A 256 -40.70 -1.87 14.41
N ALA A 257 -40.35 -0.70 14.99
CA ALA A 257 -39.90 -0.56 16.38
C ALA A 257 -41.01 0.02 17.32
N ALA A 258 -42.20 0.26 16.77
CA ALA A 258 -43.40 0.65 17.48
C ALA A 258 -44.41 -0.51 17.54
#